data_ced9a9599f4b2bc50eb6d74402f94bac
#
_entry.id   ced9a9599f4b2bc50eb6d74402f94bac
#
_cell.length_a   1.000
_cell.length_b   1.000
_cell.length_c   1.000
_cell.angle_alpha   90.00
_cell.angle_beta   90.00
_cell.angle_gamma   90.00
#
_symmetry.space_group_name_H-M   'P 1'
#
loop_
_entity.id
_entity.type
_entity.pdbx_description
1 polymer ?
#
loop_
_entity_poly.entity_id
_entity_poly.type
_entity_poly.pdbx_seq_one_letter_code
_entity_poly.pdbx_strand_id
1 'polypeptide(L)'
;MNLLCIDTTSPALVLGLARTGQPVVGRVRETGGRHAELLLPDIGELLAEAGLDRADVDAVGVTLGPGGFTSVRVGLATAKGLCLGQGRLLYATSSLRALAFGALSGSEPVDGGVAVVTRA
;
A
#
# COMPACT_ATOMS: atom_id res chain seq x y z
N MET A 1 6.91 12.93 -8.96
CA MET A 1 6.30 12.60 -7.67
C MET A 1 6.45 11.10 -7.42
N ASN A 2 6.85 10.74 -6.24
CA ASN A 2 7.02 9.35 -5.81
C ASN A 2 6.02 9.05 -4.70
N LEU A 3 5.09 8.14 -4.96
CA LEU A 3 4.04 7.72 -4.03
C LEU A 3 4.32 6.27 -3.58
N LEU A 4 4.53 6.07 -2.29
CA LEU A 4 4.62 4.75 -1.68
C LEU A 4 3.24 4.32 -1.17
N CYS A 5 2.77 3.16 -1.59
CA CYS A 5 1.50 2.59 -1.14
C CYS A 5 1.75 1.39 -0.23
N ILE A 6 1.00 1.33 0.87
CA ILE A 6 1.11 0.30 1.91
C ILE A 6 -0.26 -0.33 2.14
N ASP A 7 -0.34 -1.64 2.02
CA ASP A 7 -1.52 -2.41 2.40
C ASP A 7 -1.11 -3.58 3.30
N THR A 8 -1.56 -3.53 4.55
CA THR A 8 -1.36 -4.56 5.56
C THR A 8 -2.68 -5.18 6.02
N THR A 9 -3.73 -5.04 5.23
CA THR A 9 -5.09 -5.44 5.63
C THR A 9 -5.40 -6.91 5.40
N SER A 10 -4.58 -7.60 4.60
CA SER A 10 -4.68 -9.05 4.35
C SER A 10 -3.49 -9.80 5.00
N PRO A 11 -3.49 -11.14 4.98
CA PRO A 11 -2.33 -11.92 5.43
C PRO A 11 -1.03 -11.60 4.69
N ALA A 12 -1.13 -11.11 3.46
CA ALA A 12 0.02 -10.66 2.70
C ALA A 12 0.33 -9.18 3.00
N LEU A 13 1.61 -8.83 2.93
CA LEU A 13 2.07 -7.45 2.86
C LEU A 13 2.13 -7.03 1.40
N VAL A 14 1.41 -5.99 1.05
CA VAL A 14 1.39 -5.45 -0.31
C VAL A 14 1.98 -4.05 -0.30
N LEU A 15 2.98 -3.83 -1.12
CA LEU A 15 3.60 -2.53 -1.33
C LEU A 15 3.49 -2.13 -2.79
N GLY A 16 3.34 -0.85 -3.05
CA GLY A 16 3.37 -0.28 -4.38
C GLY A 16 4.21 0.99 -4.41
N LEU A 17 4.87 1.20 -5.52
CA LEU A 17 5.60 2.43 -5.79
C LEU A 17 5.12 3.01 -7.12
N ALA A 18 4.46 4.15 -7.07
CA ALA A 18 4.01 4.88 -8.23
C ALA A 18 4.88 6.12 -8.43
N ARG A 19 5.41 6.27 -9.63
CA ARG A 19 6.26 7.40 -10.01
C ARG A 19 5.71 8.04 -11.28
N THR A 20 5.72 9.36 -11.33
CA THR A 20 5.26 10.10 -12.50
C THR A 20 6.00 9.63 -13.77
N GLY A 21 5.24 9.26 -14.79
CA GLY A 21 5.78 8.84 -16.08
C GLY A 21 6.38 7.43 -16.10
N GLN A 22 6.18 6.64 -15.05
CA GLN A 22 6.70 5.26 -14.98
C GLN A 22 5.59 4.27 -14.61
N PRO A 23 5.74 2.99 -15.01
CA PRO A 23 4.82 1.96 -14.54
C PRO A 23 4.88 1.80 -13.02
N VAL A 24 3.75 1.43 -12.42
CA VAL A 24 3.69 1.11 -11.00
C VAL A 24 4.43 -0.20 -10.75
N VAL A 25 5.29 -0.19 -9.74
CA VAL A 25 6.01 -1.37 -9.27
C VAL A 25 5.33 -1.88 -8.00
N GLY A 26 4.97 -3.15 -7.96
CA GLY A 26 4.33 -3.78 -6.81
C GLY A 26 5.18 -4.88 -6.21
N ARG A 27 4.96 -5.12 -4.92
CA ARG A 27 5.56 -6.23 -4.18
C ARG A 27 4.50 -6.86 -3.29
N VAL A 28 4.36 -8.18 -3.37
CA VAL A 28 3.46 -8.96 -2.52
C VAL A 28 4.29 -9.98 -1.76
N ARG A 29 4.10 -10.05 -0.45
CA ARG A 29 4.84 -10.98 0.40
C ARG A 29 3.93 -11.61 1.45
N GLU A 30 3.93 -12.93 1.50
CA GLU A 30 3.30 -13.65 2.60
C GLU A 30 4.12 -13.44 3.89
N THR A 31 3.44 -13.03 4.96
CA THR A 31 4.14 -12.61 6.17
C THR A 31 4.06 -13.61 7.32
N GLY A 32 3.11 -14.56 7.26
CA GLY A 32 2.85 -15.43 8.40
C GLY A 32 2.49 -14.66 9.67
N GLY A 33 1.83 -13.51 9.55
CA GLY A 33 1.47 -12.63 10.67
C GLY A 33 2.57 -11.69 11.12
N ARG A 34 3.70 -11.61 10.41
CA ARG A 34 4.87 -10.79 10.78
C ARG A 34 4.93 -9.46 10.05
N HIS A 35 3.79 -8.79 9.81
CA HIS A 35 3.74 -7.50 9.12
C HIS A 35 4.65 -6.47 9.79
N ALA A 36 4.62 -6.37 11.12
CA ALA A 36 5.41 -5.39 11.86
C ALA A 36 6.92 -5.56 11.66
N GLU A 37 7.40 -6.81 11.58
CA GLU A 37 8.81 -7.10 11.39
C GLU A 37 9.29 -6.84 9.97
N LEU A 38 8.44 -7.10 8.98
CA LEU A 38 8.81 -7.14 7.58
C LEU A 38 8.56 -5.83 6.83
N LEU A 39 7.66 -4.97 7.33
CA LEU A 39 7.19 -3.80 6.61
C LEU A 39 8.32 -2.81 6.28
N LEU A 40 9.05 -2.34 7.25
CA LEU A 40 10.14 -1.36 7.01
C LEU A 40 11.29 -1.94 6.18
N PRO A 41 11.78 -3.16 6.44
CA PRO A 41 12.77 -3.79 5.55
C PRO A 41 12.29 -3.91 4.10
N ASP A 42 11.05 -4.32 3.87
CA ASP A 42 10.50 -4.47 2.52
C ASP A 42 10.34 -3.12 1.81
N ILE A 43 9.93 -2.08 2.53
CA ILE A 43 9.91 -0.71 1.98
C ILE A 43 11.32 -0.30 1.53
N GLY A 44 12.32 -0.53 2.37
CA GLY A 44 13.70 -0.21 2.05
C GLY A 44 14.20 -0.93 0.80
N GLU A 45 13.90 -2.21 0.67
CA GLU A 45 14.26 -3.01 -0.52
C GLU A 45 13.54 -2.52 -1.77
N LEU A 46 12.24 -2.23 -1.69
CA LEU A 46 11.47 -1.73 -2.83
C LEU A 46 12.03 -0.39 -3.34
N LEU A 47 12.34 0.51 -2.44
CA LEU A 47 12.93 1.81 -2.79
C LEU A 47 14.33 1.64 -3.39
N ALA A 48 15.17 0.81 -2.78
CA ALA A 48 16.53 0.56 -3.27
C ALA A 48 16.53 -0.04 -4.68
N GLU A 49 15.66 -0.98 -4.98
CA GLU A 49 15.49 -1.55 -6.32
C GLU A 49 15.06 -0.50 -7.35
N ALA A 50 14.37 0.54 -6.93
CA ALA A 50 13.98 1.68 -7.78
C ALA A 50 15.06 2.79 -7.83
N GLY A 51 16.17 2.63 -7.13
CA GLY A 51 17.21 3.65 -7.04
C GLY A 51 16.83 4.85 -6.18
N LEU A 52 15.94 4.66 -5.21
CA LEU A 52 15.41 5.71 -4.34
C LEU A 52 15.77 5.48 -2.89
N ASP A 53 15.86 6.57 -2.13
CA ASP A 53 15.92 6.60 -0.69
C ASP A 53 14.56 6.97 -0.09
N ARG A 54 14.39 6.80 1.21
CA ARG A 54 13.18 7.26 1.92
C ARG A 54 12.94 8.76 1.75
N ALA A 55 14.00 9.55 1.65
CA ALA A 55 13.90 10.99 1.44
C ALA A 55 13.25 11.36 0.09
N ASP A 56 13.31 10.46 -0.89
CA ASP A 56 12.74 10.68 -2.22
C ASP A 56 11.22 10.44 -2.29
N VAL A 57 10.62 9.88 -1.23
CA VAL A 57 9.18 9.65 -1.15
C VAL A 57 8.46 10.96 -0.85
N ASP A 58 7.54 11.35 -1.73
CA ASP A 58 6.78 12.61 -1.61
C ASP A 58 5.45 12.41 -0.88
N ALA A 59 4.85 11.24 -1.04
CA ALA A 59 3.56 10.93 -0.45
C ALA A 59 3.48 9.44 -0.09
N VAL A 60 2.65 9.13 0.90
CA VAL A 60 2.36 7.75 1.32
C VAL A 60 0.86 7.52 1.26
N GLY A 61 0.45 6.43 0.62
CA GLY A 61 -0.90 5.91 0.62
C GLY A 61 -1.02 4.68 1.52
N VAL A 62 -2.11 4.55 2.25
CA VAL A 62 -2.35 3.42 3.13
C VAL A 62 -3.81 2.97 3.10
N THR A 63 -4.04 1.66 3.17
CA THR A 63 -5.38 1.10 3.34
C THR A 63 -5.74 1.02 4.83
N LEU A 64 -6.99 1.39 5.15
CA LEU A 64 -7.51 1.48 6.52
C LEU A 64 -8.34 0.26 6.94
N GLY A 65 -8.44 -0.74 6.11
CA GLY A 65 -9.32 -1.88 6.35
C GLY A 65 -10.60 -1.82 5.50
N PRO A 66 -11.50 -2.78 5.69
CA PRO A 66 -11.46 -3.85 6.69
C PRO A 66 -10.29 -4.82 6.52
N GLY A 67 -9.84 -5.39 7.62
CA GLY A 67 -8.73 -6.33 7.65
C GLY A 67 -8.34 -6.71 9.08
N GLY A 68 -7.20 -7.35 9.25
CA GLY A 68 -6.70 -7.74 10.56
C GLY A 68 -6.49 -6.52 11.47
N PHE A 69 -7.04 -6.56 12.67
CA PHE A 69 -7.01 -5.42 13.61
C PHE A 69 -5.58 -4.92 13.88
N THR A 70 -4.68 -5.84 14.21
CA THR A 70 -3.27 -5.49 14.51
C THR A 70 -2.52 -5.05 13.25
N SER A 71 -2.66 -5.76 12.15
CA SER A 71 -1.93 -5.48 10.92
C SER A 71 -2.34 -4.15 10.27
N VAL A 72 -3.62 -3.81 10.29
CA VAL A 72 -4.10 -2.49 9.83
C VAL A 72 -3.43 -1.36 10.61
N ARG A 73 -3.32 -1.50 11.94
CA ARG A 73 -2.68 -0.50 12.80
C ARG A 73 -1.18 -0.37 12.51
N VAL A 74 -0.50 -1.48 12.23
CA VAL A 74 0.92 -1.47 11.83
C VAL A 74 1.13 -0.64 10.56
N GLY A 75 0.32 -0.87 9.54
CA GLY A 75 0.40 -0.11 8.29
C GLY A 75 0.14 1.37 8.48
N LEU A 76 -0.92 1.72 9.21
CA LEU A 76 -1.28 3.10 9.48
C LEU A 76 -0.22 3.83 10.32
N ALA A 77 0.29 3.20 11.38
CA ALA A 77 1.34 3.79 12.22
C ALA A 77 2.62 4.03 11.43
N THR A 78 3.01 3.08 10.58
CA THR A 78 4.19 3.22 9.72
C THR A 78 4.02 4.34 8.71
N ALA A 79 2.86 4.41 8.05
CA ALA A 79 2.55 5.47 7.09
C ALA A 79 2.61 6.86 7.74
N LYS A 80 2.01 7.00 8.92
CA LYS A 80 2.09 8.24 9.70
C LYS A 80 3.52 8.58 10.09
N GLY A 81 4.29 7.61 10.57
CA GLY A 81 5.69 7.81 10.94
C GLY A 81 6.56 8.26 9.77
N LEU A 82 6.34 7.72 8.58
CA LEU A 82 7.06 8.13 7.38
C LEU A 82 6.73 9.55 6.93
N CYS A 83 5.53 10.03 7.23
CA CYS A 83 5.09 11.37 6.85
C CYS A 83 5.44 12.43 7.91
N LEU A 84 5.55 12.04 9.17
CA LEU A 84 5.75 12.94 10.29
C LEU A 84 7.08 13.70 10.17
N GLY A 85 7.01 15.02 10.30
CA GLY A 85 8.20 15.88 10.25
C GLY A 85 8.84 16.04 8.87
N GLN A 86 8.30 15.42 7.85
CA GLN A 86 8.86 15.45 6.49
C GLN A 86 8.03 16.26 5.49
N GLY A 87 6.89 16.79 5.90
CA GLY A 87 5.99 17.51 5.00
C GLY A 87 5.38 16.65 3.89
N ARG A 88 5.39 15.34 4.05
CA ARG A 88 4.81 14.40 3.07
C ARG A 88 3.29 14.35 3.19
N LEU A 89 2.64 14.17 2.06
CA LEU A 89 1.20 13.94 2.01
C LEU A 89 0.89 12.50 2.44
N LEU A 90 -0.18 12.34 3.23
CA LEU A 90 -0.70 11.04 3.62
C LEU A 90 -2.09 10.86 3.03
N TYR A 91 -2.26 9.84 2.20
CA TYR A 91 -3.53 9.45 1.62
C TYR A 91 -4.03 8.16 2.26
N ALA A 92 -5.32 8.06 2.46
CA ALA A 92 -5.94 6.87 3.03
C ALA A 92 -7.16 6.45 2.22
N THR A 93 -7.36 5.14 2.08
CA THR A 93 -8.53 4.57 1.43
C THR A 93 -8.95 3.27 2.11
N SER A 94 -10.16 2.78 1.85
CA SER A 94 -10.55 1.46 2.33
C SER A 94 -9.95 0.35 1.48
N SER A 95 -9.75 -0.82 2.07
CA SER A 95 -9.30 -2.02 1.36
C SER A 95 -10.30 -2.42 0.26
N LEU A 96 -11.58 -2.24 0.51
CA LEU A 96 -12.63 -2.56 -0.46
C LEU A 96 -12.57 -1.66 -1.69
N ARG A 97 -12.31 -0.36 -1.50
CA ARG A 97 -12.13 0.58 -2.62
C ARG A 97 -10.89 0.24 -3.45
N ALA A 98 -9.80 -0.10 -2.79
CA ALA A 98 -8.57 -0.49 -3.48
C ALA A 98 -8.76 -1.74 -4.33
N LEU A 99 -9.45 -2.76 -3.80
CA LEU A 99 -9.77 -3.98 -4.53
C LEU A 99 -10.73 -3.71 -5.70
N ALA A 100 -11.76 -2.90 -5.49
CA ALA A 100 -12.69 -2.51 -6.55
C ALA A 100 -11.98 -1.77 -7.68
N PHE A 101 -11.11 -0.84 -7.34
CA PHE A 101 -10.31 -0.10 -8.33
C PHE A 101 -9.41 -1.06 -9.14
N GLY A 102 -8.74 -2.01 -8.47
CA GLY A 102 -7.92 -3.01 -9.13
C GLY A 102 -8.72 -3.86 -10.12
N ALA A 103 -9.92 -4.28 -9.74
CA ALA A 103 -10.80 -5.06 -10.60
C ALA A 103 -11.29 -4.25 -11.82
N LEU A 104 -11.63 -2.96 -11.61
CA LEU A 104 -12.11 -2.07 -12.68
C LEU A 104 -10.98 -1.63 -13.62
N SER A 105 -9.74 -1.63 -13.15
CA SER A 105 -8.56 -1.24 -13.94
C SER A 105 -8.00 -2.39 -14.78
N GLY A 106 -8.65 -3.56 -14.75
CA GLY A 106 -8.28 -4.70 -15.59
C GLY A 106 -8.48 -4.43 -17.08
N SER A 107 -8.00 -5.35 -17.91
CA SER A 107 -8.03 -5.23 -19.38
C SER A 107 -9.42 -5.33 -20.00
N GLU A 108 -10.40 -5.89 -19.29
CA GLU A 108 -11.78 -6.05 -19.77
C GLU A 108 -12.69 -4.96 -19.18
N PRO A 109 -13.51 -4.32 -20.01
CA PRO A 109 -14.52 -3.40 -19.51
C PRO A 109 -15.52 -4.11 -18.60
N VAL A 110 -15.78 -3.53 -17.43
CA VAL A 110 -16.82 -4.00 -16.52
C VAL A 110 -18.07 -3.17 -16.74
N ASP A 111 -19.13 -3.81 -17.22
CA ASP A 111 -20.44 -3.17 -17.36
C ASP A 111 -21.24 -3.37 -16.07
N GLY A 112 -21.79 -2.28 -15.54
CA GLY A 112 -22.51 -2.30 -14.27
C GLY A 112 -21.62 -1.95 -13.08
N GLY A 113 -21.95 -2.52 -11.92
CA GLY A 113 -21.24 -2.28 -10.65
C GLY A 113 -20.31 -3.43 -10.27
N VAL A 114 -19.34 -3.13 -9.44
CA VAL A 114 -18.48 -4.13 -8.80
C VAL A 114 -18.82 -4.21 -7.32
N ALA A 115 -19.14 -5.42 -6.84
CA ALA A 115 -19.30 -5.71 -5.44
C ALA A 115 -18.04 -6.41 -4.91
N VAL A 116 -17.47 -5.89 -3.85
CA VAL A 116 -16.30 -6.48 -3.18
C VAL A 116 -16.73 -7.05 -1.84
N VAL A 117 -16.49 -8.33 -1.65
CA VAL A 117 -16.78 -9.04 -0.39
C VAL A 117 -15.47 -9.62 0.13
N THR A 118 -15.19 -9.41 1.39
CA THR A 118 -14.01 -9.96 2.06
C THR A 118 -14.42 -10.59 3.40
N ARG A 119 -13.57 -11.45 3.91
CA ARG A 119 -13.76 -11.99 5.26
C ARG A 119 -13.48 -10.91 6.28
N ALA A 120 -14.34 -10.89 7.27
CA ALA A 120 -14.15 -10.05 8.43
C ALA A 120 -13.06 -10.65 9.35
#